data_3b7b70c61cc7a0c78a778851fa1684c9
#
_entry.id   3b7b70c61cc7a0c78a778851fa1684c9
#
_cell.length_a   1.000
_cell.length_b   1.000
_cell.length_c   1.000
_cell.angle_alpha   90.00
_cell.angle_beta   90.00
_cell.angle_gamma   90.00
#
_symmetry.space_group_name_H-M   'P 1'
#
loop_
_entity.id
_entity.type
_entity.pdbx_description
1 polymer ?
#
loop_
_entity_poly.entity_id
_entity_poly.type
_entity_poly.pdbx_seq_one_letter_code
_entity_poly.pdbx_strand_id
1 'polypeptide(L)'
;DGNGKIISSKDDAELLWALRGGGSGNFGIVTEMVFRSHQAPANMISHHFKARKLDPDRATAILEKWMFHSKNLPYSCFSAYVLNGGTLNILLTNFAEEDNEGVESFIEGLKGETDEYKKGERLELAKKLKNYYGSKVPLNFRNSSAGFYKDFDHISGCIPTVLKSIIDNKGMIFQVNTLGGKV
;
A
#
# COMPACT_ATOMS: atom_id res chain seq x y z
N ASP A 1 12.29 -21.05 22.04
CA ASP A 1 13.62 -20.44 22.08
C ASP A 1 14.69 -21.40 21.47
N GLY A 2 15.95 -20.98 21.41
CA GLY A 2 17.05 -21.77 20.88
C GLY A 2 17.39 -23.01 21.67
N ASN A 3 16.85 -23.17 22.85
CA ASN A 3 17.04 -24.36 23.72
C ASN A 3 15.85 -25.35 23.60
N GLY A 4 14.95 -25.13 22.70
CA GLY A 4 13.75 -25.95 22.52
C GLY A 4 12.63 -25.69 23.54
N LYS A 5 12.76 -24.66 24.40
CA LYS A 5 11.70 -24.29 25.34
C LYS A 5 10.59 -23.51 24.63
N ILE A 6 9.34 -23.93 24.84
CA ILE A 6 8.18 -23.17 24.39
C ILE A 6 7.95 -22.00 25.36
N ILE A 7 7.84 -20.80 24.82
CA ILE A 7 7.59 -19.57 25.55
C ILE A 7 6.30 -18.93 24.99
N SER A 8 5.38 -18.59 25.87
CA SER A 8 4.16 -17.87 25.47
C SER A 8 4.39 -16.37 25.61
N SER A 9 4.00 -15.61 24.60
CA SER A 9 3.99 -14.13 24.66
C SER A 9 2.97 -13.57 25.67
N LYS A 10 2.09 -14.39 26.23
CA LYS A 10 1.21 -14.01 27.35
C LYS A 10 1.97 -13.90 28.65
N ASP A 11 3.06 -14.69 28.79
CA ASP A 11 3.87 -14.77 30.00
C ASP A 11 5.12 -13.86 29.91
N ASP A 12 5.39 -13.33 28.71
CA ASP A 12 6.55 -12.48 28.42
C ASP A 12 6.13 -11.32 27.50
N ALA A 13 5.86 -10.18 28.11
CA ALA A 13 5.43 -8.97 27.40
C ALA A 13 6.57 -8.36 26.56
N GLU A 14 7.81 -8.52 26.97
CA GLU A 14 8.99 -8.04 26.27
C GLU A 14 9.22 -8.83 24.97
N LEU A 15 9.07 -10.16 25.03
CA LEU A 15 9.08 -11.01 23.85
C LEU A 15 7.94 -10.62 22.88
N LEU A 16 6.74 -10.37 23.37
CA LEU A 16 5.63 -9.92 22.51
C LEU A 16 5.94 -8.60 21.83
N TRP A 17 6.52 -7.66 22.55
CA TRP A 17 6.94 -6.37 21.99
C TRP A 17 8.01 -6.56 20.90
N ALA A 18 9.04 -7.37 21.17
CA ALA A 18 10.10 -7.66 20.22
C ALA A 18 9.59 -8.35 18.94
N LEU A 19 8.64 -9.27 19.05
CA LEU A 19 8.03 -9.97 17.91
C LEU A 19 7.13 -9.03 17.04
N ARG A 20 6.72 -7.88 17.56
CA ARG A 20 5.88 -6.90 16.86
C ARG A 20 6.69 -5.83 16.11
N GLY A 21 7.73 -6.21 15.42
CA GLY A 21 8.50 -5.30 14.57
C GLY A 21 10.01 -5.31 14.80
N GLY A 22 10.51 -6.13 15.72
CA GLY A 22 11.94 -6.27 15.99
C GLY A 22 12.73 -7.05 14.93
N GLY A 23 12.12 -7.34 13.78
CA GLY A 23 12.74 -8.11 12.70
C GLY A 23 12.45 -9.60 12.78
N SER A 24 12.61 -10.29 11.65
CA SER A 24 12.39 -11.72 11.56
C SER A 24 13.65 -12.53 11.97
N GLY A 25 13.43 -13.73 12.53
CA GLY A 25 14.49 -14.70 12.81
C GLY A 25 15.35 -14.42 14.03
N ASN A 26 15.08 -13.38 14.83
CA ASN A 26 15.95 -12.96 15.93
C ASN A 26 15.58 -13.54 17.30
N PHE A 27 14.31 -13.91 17.52
CA PHE A 27 13.80 -14.21 18.86
C PHE A 27 13.34 -15.65 19.03
N GLY A 28 13.51 -16.50 18.02
CA GLY A 28 13.11 -17.90 18.04
C GLY A 28 12.22 -18.28 16.86
N ILE A 29 11.71 -19.50 16.89
CA ILE A 29 10.79 -20.02 15.89
C ILE A 29 9.37 -19.83 16.40
N VAL A 30 8.55 -19.08 15.67
CA VAL A 30 7.13 -18.92 15.98
C VAL A 30 6.37 -20.14 15.48
N THR A 31 5.75 -20.88 16.40
CA THR A 31 5.00 -22.10 16.09
C THR A 31 3.50 -21.90 16.11
N GLU A 32 3.02 -20.86 16.79
CA GLU A 32 1.60 -20.53 16.88
C GLU A 32 1.40 -19.01 16.95
N MET A 33 0.40 -18.51 16.25
CA MET A 33 -0.05 -17.09 16.31
C MET A 33 -1.56 -17.06 16.54
N VAL A 34 -1.98 -16.24 17.50
CA VAL A 34 -3.39 -15.98 17.77
C VAL A 34 -3.70 -14.54 17.37
N PHE A 35 -4.62 -14.36 16.42
CA PHE A 35 -5.05 -13.06 15.93
C PHE A 35 -6.47 -12.74 16.39
N ARG A 36 -6.70 -11.47 16.71
CA ARG A 36 -8.05 -10.96 16.83
C ARG A 36 -8.62 -10.81 15.41
N SER A 37 -9.63 -11.57 15.09
CA SER A 37 -10.35 -11.43 13.82
C SER A 37 -11.38 -10.30 13.89
N HIS A 38 -11.69 -9.74 12.73
CA HIS A 38 -12.74 -8.78 12.52
C HIS A 38 -13.70 -9.31 11.45
N GLN A 39 -14.92 -8.84 11.46
CA GLN A 39 -15.87 -9.19 10.41
C GLN A 39 -15.35 -8.65 9.08
N ALA A 40 -15.29 -9.52 8.07
CA ALA A 40 -14.88 -9.10 6.73
C ALA A 40 -15.97 -8.21 6.11
N PRO A 41 -15.57 -7.15 5.39
CA PRO A 41 -16.53 -6.35 4.63
C PRO A 41 -17.19 -7.21 3.56
N ALA A 42 -18.50 -7.03 3.37
CA ALA A 42 -19.25 -7.82 2.40
C ALA A 42 -18.85 -7.48 0.95
N ASN A 43 -18.53 -6.22 0.70
CA ASN A 43 -18.22 -5.71 -0.63
C ASN A 43 -17.00 -4.80 -0.62
N MET A 44 -16.49 -4.52 -1.80
CA MET A 44 -15.48 -3.50 -2.02
C MET A 44 -15.70 -2.79 -3.36
N ILE A 45 -15.40 -1.49 -3.38
CA ILE A 45 -15.39 -0.67 -4.59
C ILE A 45 -13.93 -0.34 -4.88
N SER A 46 -13.53 -0.45 -6.14
CA SER A 46 -12.17 -0.10 -6.54
C SER A 46 -12.16 1.03 -7.57
N HIS A 47 -11.18 1.90 -7.43
CA HIS A 47 -10.89 2.97 -8.36
C HIS A 47 -9.47 2.78 -8.86
N HIS A 48 -9.27 2.93 -10.14
CA HIS A 48 -7.99 2.75 -10.80
C HIS A 48 -7.67 3.96 -11.66
N PHE A 49 -6.52 4.56 -11.40
CA PHE A 49 -5.98 5.65 -12.18
C PHE A 49 -4.72 5.18 -12.87
N LYS A 50 -4.48 5.62 -14.08
CA LYS A 50 -3.31 5.27 -14.84
C LYS A 50 -2.73 6.48 -15.57
N ALA A 51 -1.40 6.62 -15.50
CA ALA A 51 -0.66 7.58 -16.29
C ALA A 51 0.52 6.89 -16.97
N ARG A 52 0.84 7.32 -18.19
CA ARG A 52 1.90 6.71 -19.01
C ARG A 52 2.90 7.76 -19.47
N LYS A 53 4.08 7.28 -19.88
CA LYS A 53 5.16 8.12 -20.39
C LYS A 53 5.50 9.27 -19.43
N LEU A 54 5.50 8.94 -18.14
CA LEU A 54 5.85 9.91 -17.12
C LEU A 54 7.33 10.23 -17.18
N ASP A 55 7.63 11.51 -17.04
CA ASP A 55 8.93 12.01 -16.61
C ASP A 55 8.99 12.11 -15.08
N PRO A 56 10.18 12.33 -14.48
CA PRO A 56 10.34 12.40 -13.03
C PRO A 56 9.54 13.53 -12.38
N ASP A 57 9.40 14.67 -13.04
CA ASP A 57 8.74 15.86 -12.49
C ASP A 57 7.23 15.62 -12.39
N ARG A 58 6.62 15.11 -13.46
CA ARG A 58 5.19 14.75 -13.45
C ARG A 58 4.90 13.62 -12.46
N ALA A 59 5.77 12.61 -12.38
CA ALA A 59 5.62 11.52 -11.42
C ALA A 59 5.70 12.05 -9.97
N THR A 60 6.61 12.98 -9.68
CA THR A 60 6.75 13.62 -8.37
C THR A 60 5.51 14.45 -8.03
N ALA A 61 5.03 15.27 -8.95
CA ALA A 61 3.83 16.09 -8.73
C ALA A 61 2.58 15.24 -8.45
N ILE A 62 2.41 14.13 -9.16
CA ILE A 62 1.29 13.21 -8.89
C ILE A 62 1.46 12.52 -7.53
N LEU A 63 2.69 12.15 -7.13
CA LEU A 63 2.93 11.56 -5.81
C LEU A 63 2.58 12.53 -4.67
N GLU A 64 2.98 13.80 -4.79
CA GLU A 64 2.66 14.84 -3.83
C GLU A 64 1.13 15.01 -3.67
N LYS A 65 0.41 15.11 -4.78
CA LYS A 65 -1.06 15.19 -4.77
C LYS A 65 -1.71 13.94 -4.20
N TRP A 66 -1.19 12.76 -4.55
CA TRP A 66 -1.66 11.50 -3.98
C TRP A 66 -1.49 11.47 -2.47
N MET A 67 -0.33 11.86 -1.94
CA MET A 67 -0.10 11.94 -0.49
C MET A 67 -1.01 12.97 0.17
N PHE A 68 -1.20 14.14 -0.43
CA PHE A 68 -2.10 15.18 0.08
C PHE A 68 -3.55 14.69 0.21
N HIS A 69 -4.11 14.13 -0.86
CA HIS A 69 -5.49 13.65 -0.85
C HIS A 69 -5.68 12.38 -0.01
N SER A 70 -4.65 11.56 0.12
CA SER A 70 -4.68 10.34 0.94
C SER A 70 -4.91 10.61 2.43
N LYS A 71 -4.54 11.79 2.94
CA LYS A 71 -4.74 12.18 4.35
C LYS A 71 -6.21 12.18 4.78
N ASN A 72 -7.12 12.41 3.86
CA ASN A 72 -8.55 12.52 4.11
C ASN A 72 -9.32 11.23 3.82
N LEU A 73 -8.62 10.18 3.40
CA LEU A 73 -9.25 8.88 3.16
C LEU A 73 -9.71 8.24 4.49
N PRO A 74 -10.92 7.67 4.53
CA PRO A 74 -11.40 6.97 5.72
C PRO A 74 -10.64 5.65 5.96
N TYR A 75 -10.73 5.13 7.19
CA TYR A 75 -10.12 3.83 7.55
C TYR A 75 -10.60 2.65 6.69
N SER A 76 -11.76 2.77 6.08
CA SER A 76 -12.27 1.78 5.14
C SER A 76 -11.53 1.76 3.79
N CYS A 77 -10.57 2.65 3.59
CA CYS A 77 -9.87 2.79 2.32
C CYS A 77 -8.42 2.34 2.39
N PHE A 78 -7.98 1.71 1.32
CA PHE A 78 -6.58 1.44 1.01
C PHE A 78 -6.24 2.06 -0.32
N SER A 79 -5.13 2.76 -0.42
CA SER A 79 -4.62 3.25 -1.70
C SER A 79 -3.14 2.92 -1.86
N ALA A 80 -2.75 2.71 -3.11
CA ALA A 80 -1.36 2.47 -3.49
C ALA A 80 -0.99 3.30 -4.71
N TYR A 81 0.15 3.98 -4.63
CA TYR A 81 0.85 4.60 -5.74
C TYR A 81 1.92 3.62 -6.23
N VAL A 82 1.82 3.12 -7.46
CA VAL A 82 2.71 2.10 -8.01
C VAL A 82 3.28 2.58 -9.34
N LEU A 83 4.55 2.97 -9.33
CA LEU A 83 5.31 3.38 -10.51
C LEU A 83 6.21 2.23 -10.98
N ASN A 84 6.07 1.86 -12.24
CA ASN A 84 6.90 0.85 -12.91
C ASN A 84 7.45 1.44 -14.21
N GLY A 85 8.74 1.74 -14.25
CA GLY A 85 9.30 2.55 -15.32
C GLY A 85 8.50 3.86 -15.47
N GLY A 86 8.15 4.24 -16.68
CA GLY A 86 7.33 5.44 -16.97
C GLY A 86 5.81 5.23 -16.88
N THR A 87 5.33 4.16 -16.25
CA THR A 87 3.90 3.87 -16.10
C THR A 87 3.49 3.86 -14.64
N LEU A 88 2.55 4.73 -14.29
CA LEU A 88 1.95 4.82 -12.97
C LEU A 88 0.59 4.14 -12.96
N ASN A 89 0.35 3.38 -11.90
CA ASN A 89 -0.97 2.91 -11.52
C ASN A 89 -1.26 3.37 -10.09
N ILE A 90 -2.38 4.05 -9.88
CA ILE A 90 -2.88 4.35 -8.54
C ILE A 90 -4.13 3.51 -8.34
N LEU A 91 -4.14 2.77 -7.24
CA LEU A 91 -5.27 1.96 -6.81
C LEU A 91 -5.88 2.62 -5.59
N LEU A 92 -7.20 2.71 -5.55
CA LEU A 92 -7.96 3.03 -4.36
C LEU A 92 -9.00 1.93 -4.19
N THR A 93 -9.03 1.31 -3.02
CA THR A 93 -10.03 0.31 -2.64
C THR A 93 -10.79 0.82 -1.44
N ASN A 94 -12.10 0.94 -1.57
CA ASN A 94 -13.00 1.28 -0.50
C ASN A 94 -13.78 0.03 -0.06
N PHE A 95 -13.69 -0.31 1.22
CA PHE A 95 -14.39 -1.45 1.83
C PHE A 95 -15.72 -1.04 2.47
N ALA A 96 -16.11 0.23 2.38
CA ALA A 96 -17.44 0.68 2.76
C ALA A 96 -18.48 0.35 1.69
N GLU A 97 -19.74 0.51 2.04
CA GLU A 97 -20.85 0.26 1.11
C GLU A 97 -20.91 1.29 -0.03
N GLU A 98 -20.52 2.53 0.25
CA GLU A 98 -20.55 3.65 -0.69
C GLU A 98 -19.28 4.50 -0.57
N ASP A 99 -19.00 5.25 -1.62
CA ASP A 99 -17.98 6.28 -1.58
C ASP A 99 -18.49 7.48 -0.77
N ASN A 100 -17.63 8.03 0.07
CA ASN A 100 -17.93 9.22 0.87
C ASN A 100 -17.17 10.44 0.33
N GLU A 101 -17.39 11.58 0.94
CA GLU A 101 -16.76 12.85 0.56
C GLU A 101 -15.23 12.77 0.48
N GLY A 102 -14.57 12.04 1.38
CA GLY A 102 -13.12 11.85 1.35
C GLY A 102 -12.65 11.05 0.14
N VAL A 103 -13.41 10.03 -0.26
CA VAL A 103 -13.16 9.24 -1.47
C VAL A 103 -13.39 10.07 -2.72
N GLU A 104 -14.48 10.84 -2.75
CA GLU A 104 -14.80 11.72 -3.88
C GLU A 104 -13.74 12.81 -4.07
N SER A 105 -13.30 13.45 -2.99
CA SER A 105 -12.22 14.44 -3.00
C SER A 105 -10.91 13.85 -3.53
N PHE A 106 -10.57 12.62 -3.12
CA PHE A 106 -9.40 11.92 -3.63
C PHE A 106 -9.51 11.65 -5.14
N ILE A 107 -10.68 11.22 -5.61
CA ILE A 107 -10.93 10.95 -7.04
C ILE A 107 -10.77 12.22 -7.86
N GLU A 108 -11.44 13.29 -7.48
CA GLU A 108 -11.39 14.56 -8.21
C GLU A 108 -9.98 15.17 -8.21
N GLY A 109 -9.24 15.05 -7.11
CA GLY A 109 -7.86 15.54 -7.00
C GLY A 109 -6.87 14.83 -7.91
N LEU A 110 -7.12 13.58 -8.29
CA LEU A 110 -6.21 12.77 -9.11
C LEU A 110 -6.68 12.54 -10.54
N LYS A 111 -7.97 12.65 -10.81
CA LYS A 111 -8.55 12.37 -12.11
C LYS A 111 -8.03 13.30 -13.21
N GLY A 112 -7.77 14.58 -12.89
CA GLY A 112 -7.18 15.55 -13.81
C GLY A 112 -5.68 15.41 -14.04
N GLU A 113 -4.97 14.65 -13.18
CA GLU A 113 -3.53 14.46 -13.22
C GLU A 113 -3.10 13.19 -13.96
N THR A 114 -4.05 12.28 -14.17
CA THR A 114 -3.82 10.98 -14.79
C THR A 114 -4.47 10.88 -16.16
N ASP A 115 -3.95 9.99 -17.00
CA ASP A 115 -4.44 9.84 -18.39
C ASP A 115 -5.75 9.06 -18.45
N GLU A 116 -5.98 8.18 -17.48
CA GLU A 116 -7.15 7.29 -17.43
C GLU A 116 -7.65 7.16 -15.99
N TYR A 117 -8.95 7.17 -15.83
CA TYR A 117 -9.64 6.80 -14.60
C TYR A 117 -10.73 5.77 -14.87
N LYS A 118 -10.81 4.75 -14.05
CA LYS A 118 -11.85 3.72 -14.11
C LYS A 118 -12.37 3.39 -12.71
N LYS A 119 -13.68 3.54 -12.52
CA LYS A 119 -14.39 2.97 -11.38
C LYS A 119 -14.70 1.50 -11.67
N GLY A 120 -14.29 0.62 -10.79
CA GLY A 120 -14.61 -0.80 -10.88
C GLY A 120 -16.03 -1.07 -10.38
N GLU A 121 -16.58 -2.20 -10.78
CA GLU A 121 -17.85 -2.68 -10.24
C GLU A 121 -17.71 -2.98 -8.74
N ARG A 122 -18.79 -2.72 -8.00
CA ARG A 122 -18.93 -3.21 -6.62
C ARG A 122 -19.02 -4.71 -6.64
N LEU A 123 -18.05 -5.39 -6.04
CA LEU A 123 -17.98 -6.84 -6.03
C LEU A 123 -17.89 -7.37 -4.60
N GLU A 124 -18.42 -8.56 -4.40
CA GLU A 124 -18.16 -9.31 -3.17
C GLU A 124 -16.65 -9.49 -2.95
N LEU A 125 -16.22 -9.29 -1.72
CA LEU A 125 -14.81 -9.35 -1.34
C LEU A 125 -14.12 -10.64 -1.81
N ALA A 126 -14.76 -11.79 -1.63
CA ALA A 126 -14.21 -13.09 -2.03
C ALA A 126 -13.91 -13.20 -3.53
N LYS A 127 -14.76 -12.62 -4.38
CA LYS A 127 -14.54 -12.60 -5.84
C LYS A 127 -13.36 -11.70 -6.22
N LYS A 128 -13.21 -10.57 -5.55
CA LYS A 128 -12.10 -9.64 -5.80
C LYS A 128 -10.77 -10.17 -5.33
N LEU A 129 -10.70 -10.73 -4.13
CA LEU A 129 -9.46 -11.29 -3.58
C LEU A 129 -8.90 -12.41 -4.46
N LYS A 130 -9.76 -13.27 -5.00
CA LYS A 130 -9.35 -14.32 -5.94
C LYS A 130 -8.65 -13.78 -7.18
N ASN A 131 -9.10 -12.61 -7.68
CA ASN A 131 -8.50 -11.98 -8.85
C ASN A 131 -7.25 -11.16 -8.51
N TYR A 132 -7.17 -10.64 -7.28
CA TYR A 132 -6.09 -9.74 -6.85
C TYR A 132 -4.79 -10.50 -6.53
N TYR A 133 -4.89 -11.66 -5.90
CA TYR A 133 -3.74 -12.46 -5.49
C TYR A 133 -3.43 -13.65 -6.41
N GLY A 134 -4.14 -13.77 -7.51
CA GLY A 134 -4.02 -14.89 -8.44
C GLY A 134 -2.88 -14.78 -9.44
N SER A 135 -1.65 -14.49 -9.01
CA SER A 135 -0.50 -14.64 -9.92
C SER A 135 -0.29 -16.13 -10.23
N LYS A 136 -0.36 -16.48 -11.52
CA LYS A 136 -0.11 -17.86 -11.98
C LYS A 136 1.39 -18.18 -12.10
N VAL A 137 2.24 -17.19 -11.94
CA VAL A 137 3.70 -17.32 -12.07
C VAL A 137 4.35 -16.81 -10.80
N PRO A 138 5.29 -17.56 -10.21
CA PRO A 138 6.08 -17.08 -9.10
C PRO A 138 6.82 -15.80 -9.48
N LEU A 139 6.69 -14.76 -8.66
CA LEU A 139 7.40 -13.50 -8.83
C LEU A 139 8.67 -13.54 -7.98
N ASN A 140 9.83 -13.47 -8.63
CA ASN A 140 11.10 -13.30 -7.97
C ASN A 140 11.49 -11.83 -8.03
N PHE A 141 11.58 -11.17 -6.87
CA PHE A 141 12.01 -9.78 -6.77
C PHE A 141 12.86 -9.54 -5.53
N ARG A 142 13.70 -8.52 -5.59
CA ARG A 142 14.38 -7.98 -4.42
C ARG A 142 13.58 -6.80 -3.91
N ASN A 143 13.35 -6.77 -2.61
CA ASN A 143 12.62 -5.70 -1.96
C ASN A 143 13.56 -4.90 -1.04
N SER A 144 13.38 -3.58 -1.05
CA SER A 144 13.98 -2.67 -0.07
C SER A 144 12.88 -1.75 0.42
N SER A 145 12.65 -1.73 1.72
CA SER A 145 11.64 -0.88 2.35
C SER A 145 12.33 0.31 3.00
N ALA A 146 11.75 1.51 2.81
CA ALA A 146 12.29 2.73 3.39
C ALA A 146 11.70 3.01 4.78
N GLY A 147 10.44 3.44 4.87
CA GLY A 147 9.85 3.80 6.15
C GLY A 147 8.41 4.29 6.03
N PHE A 148 7.94 4.88 7.12
CA PHE A 148 6.63 5.53 7.20
C PHE A 148 6.81 7.05 7.13
N TYR A 149 6.06 7.70 6.26
CA TYR A 149 6.14 9.13 6.04
C TYR A 149 4.77 9.77 6.25
N LYS A 150 4.75 10.80 7.06
CA LYS A 150 3.52 11.52 7.40
C LYS A 150 3.15 12.54 6.32
N ASP A 151 4.15 13.18 5.76
CA ASP A 151 4.01 14.26 4.79
C ASP A 151 5.00 14.10 3.64
N PHE A 152 4.68 14.67 2.49
CA PHE A 152 5.54 14.68 1.31
C PHE A 152 6.87 15.38 1.58
N ASP A 153 6.86 16.41 2.41
CA ASP A 153 8.07 17.19 2.76
C ASP A 153 9.20 16.33 3.34
N HIS A 154 8.86 15.24 4.04
CA HIS A 154 9.87 14.32 4.60
C HIS A 154 10.68 13.58 3.53
N ILE A 155 10.17 13.49 2.31
CA ILE A 155 10.79 12.74 1.20
C ILE A 155 11.06 13.61 -0.03
N SER A 156 10.57 14.85 -0.06
CA SER A 156 10.65 15.77 -1.20
C SER A 156 12.06 15.92 -1.75
N GLY A 157 13.06 15.99 -0.88
CA GLY A 157 14.45 16.17 -1.27
C GLY A 157 15.09 14.97 -1.99
N CYS A 158 14.59 13.76 -1.80
CA CYS A 158 15.16 12.55 -2.42
C CYS A 158 14.28 11.95 -3.50
N ILE A 159 12.97 12.17 -3.44
CA ILE A 159 11.99 11.53 -4.34
C ILE A 159 12.25 11.79 -5.83
N PRO A 160 12.55 12.99 -6.31
CA PRO A 160 12.82 13.21 -7.73
C PRO A 160 13.93 12.31 -8.27
N THR A 161 15.01 12.13 -7.50
CA THR A 161 16.13 11.25 -7.84
C THR A 161 15.71 9.78 -7.84
N VAL A 162 14.94 9.36 -6.85
CA VAL A 162 14.41 7.98 -6.76
C VAL A 162 13.51 7.69 -7.94
N LEU A 163 12.53 8.54 -8.23
CA LEU A 163 11.59 8.33 -9.33
C LEU A 163 12.28 8.37 -10.69
N LYS A 164 13.29 9.23 -10.87
CA LYS A 164 14.14 9.20 -12.05
C LYS A 164 14.81 7.85 -12.23
N SER A 165 15.40 7.29 -11.17
CA SER A 165 16.02 5.98 -11.23
C SER A 165 15.04 4.86 -11.59
N ILE A 166 13.80 4.92 -11.10
CA ILE A 166 12.73 3.98 -11.44
C ILE A 166 12.34 4.09 -12.92
N ILE A 167 12.18 5.31 -13.42
CA ILE A 167 11.77 5.58 -14.80
C ILE A 167 12.84 5.13 -15.79
N ASP A 168 14.11 5.39 -15.48
CA ASP A 168 15.24 5.04 -16.33
C ASP A 168 15.55 3.53 -16.35
N ASN A 169 15.09 2.76 -15.36
CA ASN A 169 15.40 1.34 -15.21
C ASN A 169 14.15 0.47 -15.30
N LYS A 170 13.93 -0.14 -16.45
CA LYS A 170 12.83 -1.10 -16.64
C LYS A 170 12.96 -2.29 -15.67
N GLY A 171 11.86 -2.65 -15.06
CA GLY A 171 11.80 -3.75 -14.08
C GLY A 171 11.97 -3.32 -12.62
N MET A 172 12.28 -2.05 -12.37
CA MET A 172 12.18 -1.47 -11.02
C MET A 172 10.76 -0.97 -10.77
N ILE A 173 10.30 -1.17 -9.53
CA ILE A 173 9.00 -0.72 -9.07
C ILE A 173 9.20 0.15 -7.83
N PHE A 174 8.59 1.32 -7.82
CA PHE A 174 8.44 2.14 -6.63
C PHE A 174 6.98 2.09 -6.18
N GLN A 175 6.76 1.75 -4.92
CA GLN A 175 5.42 1.64 -4.36
C GLN A 175 5.32 2.35 -3.01
N VAL A 176 4.27 3.13 -2.86
CA VAL A 176 3.85 3.72 -1.58
C VAL A 176 2.40 3.31 -1.32
N ASN A 177 2.10 2.94 -0.09
CA ASN A 177 0.77 2.50 0.32
C ASN A 177 0.24 3.40 1.43
N THR A 178 -1.07 3.62 1.46
CA THR A 178 -1.75 4.12 2.67
C THR A 178 -2.03 2.97 3.63
N LEU A 179 -2.05 3.27 4.91
CA LEU A 179 -2.45 2.35 5.97
C LEU A 179 -3.72 2.87 6.65
N GLY A 180 -4.82 2.92 5.90
CA GLY A 180 -6.11 3.32 6.44
C GLY A 180 -6.20 4.82 6.81
N GLY A 181 -5.80 5.71 5.91
CA GLY A 181 -5.98 7.16 6.04
C GLY A 181 -5.12 7.85 7.10
N LYS A 182 -4.33 7.11 7.86
CA LYS A 182 -3.36 7.65 8.82
C LYS A 182 -2.08 6.85 8.72
N VAL A 183 -1.09 7.41 8.09
CA VAL A 183 0.30 6.99 8.20
C VAL A 183 1.05 8.09 8.91
#